data_b9a9f5bf5db5c07f09d0ac836b02e836
#
_entry.id   b9a9f5bf5db5c07f09d0ac836b02e836
#
_cell.length_a   1.000
_cell.length_b   1.000
_cell.length_c   1.000
_cell.angle_alpha   90.00
_cell.angle_beta   90.00
_cell.angle_gamma   90.00
#
_symmetry.space_group_name_H-M   'P 1'
#
loop_
_entity.id
_entity.type
_entity.pdbx_description
1 polymer ?
#
loop_
_entity_poly.entity_id
_entity_poly.type
_entity_poly.pdbx_seq_one_letter_code
_entity_poly.pdbx_strand_id
1 'polypeptide(L)'
;IQLEDDALREPAAAAGVKALMVLTPMDETGMFSNNRAKVLLESPAAQENFLSDIIYTLEQKDMFGVDFDFEYVYPENRQQYAQLIGEARQRLNPMGCIVTAALAPKTSADQPGLLYQGHDYELIGKAANLCLIMSYEWGYTYGPPMAVAPLNAVRRVIEYGLTEIPPE
;
A
#
# COMPACT_ATOMS: atom_id res chain seq x y z
N ILE A 1 0.10 13.53 11.92
CA ILE A 1 -0.21 13.61 10.47
C ILE A 1 -1.14 14.79 10.26
N GLN A 2 -0.77 15.75 9.39
CA GLN A 2 -1.62 16.87 9.00
C GLN A 2 -2.19 16.61 7.61
N LEU A 3 -3.53 16.58 7.50
CA LEU A 3 -4.23 16.40 6.23
C LEU A 3 -5.25 17.55 6.07
N GLU A 4 -5.16 18.24 4.94
CA GLU A 4 -6.15 19.24 4.51
C GLU A 4 -7.08 18.59 3.47
N ASP A 5 -7.99 17.75 3.92
CA ASP A 5 -8.77 16.83 3.10
C ASP A 5 -10.30 17.01 3.22
N ASP A 6 -10.76 18.03 3.94
CA ASP A 6 -12.20 18.27 4.18
C ASP A 6 -12.97 18.45 2.86
N ALA A 7 -12.37 19.16 1.90
CA ALA A 7 -12.95 19.36 0.57
C ALA A 7 -13.16 18.05 -0.23
N LEU A 8 -12.49 16.98 0.16
CA LEU A 8 -12.66 15.63 -0.43
C LEU A 8 -13.58 14.76 0.45
N ARG A 9 -13.36 14.74 1.76
CA ARG A 9 -14.07 13.86 2.68
C ARG A 9 -15.55 14.19 2.80
N GLU A 10 -15.89 15.48 2.90
CA GLU A 10 -17.29 15.92 3.04
C GLU A 10 -18.16 15.48 1.85
N PRO A 11 -17.79 15.73 0.57
CA PRO A 11 -18.53 15.22 -0.57
C PRO A 11 -18.57 13.69 -0.64
N ALA A 12 -17.48 13.00 -0.28
CA ALA A 12 -17.43 11.54 -0.25
C ALA A 12 -18.44 10.96 0.74
N ALA A 13 -18.46 11.50 1.96
CA ALA A 13 -19.41 11.11 2.98
C ALA A 13 -20.87 11.39 2.57
N ALA A 14 -21.15 12.55 1.96
CA ALA A 14 -22.46 12.90 1.44
C ALA A 14 -22.92 11.95 0.32
N ALA A 15 -21.98 11.40 -0.46
CA ALA A 15 -22.24 10.42 -1.51
C ALA A 15 -22.26 8.96 -1.00
N GLY A 16 -22.05 8.72 0.30
CA GLY A 16 -21.93 7.38 0.89
C GLY A 16 -20.66 6.63 0.50
N VAL A 17 -19.62 7.35 0.04
CA VAL A 17 -18.31 6.80 -0.32
C VAL A 17 -17.40 6.83 0.91
N LYS A 18 -16.73 5.72 1.16
CA LYS A 18 -15.81 5.57 2.28
C LYS A 18 -14.40 6.01 1.89
N ALA A 19 -13.79 6.89 2.68
CA ALA A 19 -12.46 7.41 2.45
C ALA A 19 -11.40 6.57 3.17
N LEU A 20 -10.29 6.29 2.49
CA LEU A 20 -9.08 5.70 3.07
C LEU A 20 -7.96 6.75 3.11
N MET A 21 -7.15 6.71 4.17
CA MET A 21 -5.93 7.50 4.26
C MET A 21 -4.78 6.74 3.59
N VAL A 22 -4.24 7.29 2.51
CA VAL A 22 -3.08 6.70 1.84
C VAL A 22 -1.80 7.06 2.58
N LEU A 23 -0.97 6.07 2.84
CA LEU A 23 0.31 6.18 3.55
C LEU A 23 1.45 5.94 2.58
N THR A 24 2.26 6.95 2.33
CA THR A 24 3.39 6.90 1.40
C THR A 24 4.69 7.35 2.08
N PRO A 25 5.84 6.72 1.82
CA PRO A 25 7.14 7.15 2.35
C PRO A 25 7.79 8.22 1.45
N MET A 26 7.04 9.27 1.09
CA MET A 26 7.57 10.34 0.24
C MET A 26 8.53 11.25 1.01
N ASP A 27 9.55 11.74 0.30
CA ASP A 27 10.44 12.78 0.79
C ASP A 27 9.88 14.18 0.56
N GLU A 28 10.66 15.22 0.90
CA GLU A 28 10.25 16.62 0.77
C GLU A 28 10.08 17.08 -0.68
N THR A 29 10.58 16.30 -1.64
CA THR A 29 10.43 16.57 -3.08
C THR A 29 9.19 15.91 -3.66
N GLY A 30 8.47 15.12 -2.87
CA GLY A 30 7.29 14.35 -3.31
C GLY A 30 7.67 13.04 -4.03
N MET A 31 8.91 12.58 -3.88
CA MET A 31 9.36 11.31 -4.45
C MET A 31 9.34 10.19 -3.39
N PHE A 32 8.97 8.98 -3.80
CA PHE A 32 9.06 7.80 -2.93
C PHE A 32 10.50 7.58 -2.46
N SER A 33 10.68 7.38 -1.16
CA SER A 33 11.98 7.22 -0.53
C SER A 33 12.09 5.88 0.18
N ASN A 34 12.84 4.96 -0.42
CA ASN A 34 13.20 3.69 0.21
C ASN A 34 13.96 3.86 1.54
N ASN A 35 14.75 4.91 1.68
CA ASN A 35 15.44 5.19 2.94
C ASN A 35 14.47 5.57 4.06
N ARG A 36 13.41 6.35 3.78
CA ARG A 36 12.37 6.65 4.77
C ARG A 36 11.60 5.40 5.15
N ALA A 37 11.21 4.59 4.17
CA ALA A 37 10.59 3.30 4.43
C ALA A 37 11.49 2.42 5.31
N LYS A 38 12.78 2.29 4.98
CA LYS A 38 13.76 1.52 5.77
C LYS A 38 13.86 1.99 7.21
N VAL A 39 14.02 3.29 7.44
CA VAL A 39 14.11 3.86 8.81
C VAL A 39 12.87 3.52 9.63
N LEU A 40 11.68 3.62 9.05
CA LEU A 40 10.43 3.23 9.71
C LEU A 40 10.41 1.72 10.00
N LEU A 41 10.70 0.89 8.98
CA LEU A 41 10.59 -0.56 9.07
C LEU A 41 11.63 -1.21 10.00
N GLU A 42 12.77 -0.56 10.24
CA GLU A 42 13.83 -1.07 11.11
C GLU A 42 13.77 -0.51 12.55
N SER A 43 12.86 0.42 12.85
CA SER A 43 12.74 1.06 14.16
C SER A 43 11.41 0.76 14.84
N PRO A 44 11.37 -0.13 15.85
CA PRO A 44 10.15 -0.40 16.60
C PRO A 44 9.52 0.86 17.23
N ALA A 45 10.35 1.80 17.70
CA ALA A 45 9.86 3.05 18.26
C ALA A 45 9.21 3.95 17.18
N ALA A 46 9.77 3.98 15.97
CA ALA A 46 9.17 4.72 14.87
C ALA A 46 7.85 4.08 14.41
N GLN A 47 7.77 2.76 14.36
CA GLN A 47 6.54 2.02 14.04
C GLN A 47 5.44 2.30 15.08
N GLU A 48 5.76 2.28 16.38
CA GLU A 48 4.80 2.56 17.44
C GLU A 48 4.23 3.99 17.32
N ASN A 49 5.09 4.98 17.12
CA ASN A 49 4.68 6.36 16.90
C ASN A 49 3.81 6.49 15.64
N PHE A 50 4.24 5.86 14.55
CA PHE A 50 3.51 5.88 13.27
C PHE A 50 2.11 5.27 13.39
N LEU A 51 1.98 4.11 14.03
CA LEU A 51 0.69 3.46 14.24
C LEU A 51 -0.22 4.26 15.19
N SER A 52 0.35 4.88 16.22
CA SER A 52 -0.40 5.77 17.12
C SER A 52 -0.92 7.00 16.40
N ASP A 53 -0.11 7.62 15.54
CA ASP A 53 -0.51 8.77 14.73
C ASP A 53 -1.60 8.41 13.70
N ILE A 54 -1.54 7.20 13.13
CA ILE A 54 -2.58 6.68 12.23
C ILE A 54 -3.90 6.56 12.99
N ILE A 55 -3.91 5.88 14.13
CA ILE A 55 -5.10 5.67 14.96
C ILE A 55 -5.74 7.02 15.30
N TYR A 56 -4.94 7.93 15.84
CA TYR A 56 -5.40 9.27 16.19
C TYR A 56 -6.01 9.99 14.98
N THR A 57 -5.36 9.93 13.82
CA THR A 57 -5.83 10.64 12.62
C THR A 57 -7.15 10.05 12.10
N LEU A 58 -7.28 8.72 12.09
CA LEU A 58 -8.51 8.05 11.66
C LEU A 58 -9.70 8.42 12.56
N GLU A 59 -9.50 8.46 13.88
CA GLU A 59 -10.52 8.86 14.83
C GLU A 59 -10.97 10.33 14.64
N GLN A 60 -10.00 11.24 14.43
CA GLN A 60 -10.30 12.66 14.24
C GLN A 60 -11.02 12.95 12.92
N LYS A 61 -10.80 12.13 11.90
CA LYS A 61 -11.28 12.36 10.55
C LYS A 61 -12.40 11.43 10.10
N ASP A 62 -12.83 10.49 10.93
CA ASP A 62 -13.87 9.51 10.62
C ASP A 62 -13.59 8.79 9.27
N MET A 63 -12.35 8.37 9.09
CA MET A 63 -11.93 7.63 7.91
C MET A 63 -12.17 6.13 8.07
N PHE A 64 -12.46 5.46 6.96
CA PHE A 64 -12.78 4.03 6.95
C PHE A 64 -11.56 3.12 7.15
N GLY A 65 -10.36 3.63 6.96
CA GLY A 65 -9.13 2.87 7.14
C GLY A 65 -7.94 3.51 6.44
N VAL A 66 -6.93 2.69 6.19
CA VAL A 66 -5.67 3.11 5.57
C VAL A 66 -5.33 2.25 4.36
N ASP A 67 -4.60 2.84 3.42
CA ASP A 67 -3.97 2.17 2.30
C ASP A 67 -2.44 2.33 2.37
N PHE A 68 -1.70 1.23 2.49
CA PHE A 68 -0.25 1.24 2.48
C PHE A 68 0.26 1.24 1.04
N ASP A 69 0.78 2.37 0.58
CA ASP A 69 1.35 2.57 -0.74
C ASP A 69 2.85 2.87 -0.62
N PHE A 70 3.62 1.85 -0.20
CA PHE A 70 5.06 1.94 -0.05
C PHE A 70 5.74 1.34 -1.29
N GLU A 71 5.96 2.15 -2.28
CA GLU A 71 6.76 1.74 -3.43
C GLU A 71 8.26 1.66 -3.07
N TYR A 72 9.01 0.90 -3.85
CA TYR A 72 10.46 0.77 -3.72
C TYR A 72 10.97 0.34 -2.33
N VAL A 73 10.23 -0.53 -1.64
CA VAL A 73 10.72 -1.15 -0.39
C VAL A 73 11.94 -2.01 -0.70
N TYR A 74 13.01 -1.86 0.10
CA TYR A 74 14.19 -2.70 -0.09
C TYR A 74 13.87 -4.18 0.11
N PRO A 75 14.49 -5.10 -0.67
CA PRO A 75 14.24 -6.54 -0.58
C PRO A 75 14.46 -7.11 0.83
N GLU A 76 15.46 -6.60 1.55
CA GLU A 76 15.76 -6.98 2.92
C GLU A 76 14.68 -6.57 3.93
N ASN A 77 13.87 -5.56 3.61
CA ASN A 77 12.79 -5.07 4.48
C ASN A 77 11.40 -5.62 4.12
N ARG A 78 11.30 -6.54 3.16
CA ARG A 78 10.00 -7.07 2.70
C ARG A 78 9.17 -7.74 3.82
N GLN A 79 9.84 -8.41 4.76
CA GLN A 79 9.18 -9.05 5.89
C GLN A 79 8.68 -8.02 6.92
N GLN A 80 9.53 -7.04 7.26
CA GLN A 80 9.15 -5.95 8.16
C GLN A 80 7.99 -5.13 7.60
N TYR A 81 7.93 -4.95 6.27
CA TYR A 81 6.81 -4.26 5.62
C TYR A 81 5.49 -5.02 5.82
N ALA A 82 5.47 -6.31 5.54
CA ALA A 82 4.28 -7.12 5.79
C ALA A 82 3.91 -7.18 7.29
N GLN A 83 4.91 -7.23 8.19
CA GLN A 83 4.67 -7.19 9.64
C GLN A 83 4.00 -5.87 10.07
N LEU A 84 4.48 -4.73 9.58
CA LEU A 84 3.89 -3.41 9.88
C LEU A 84 2.43 -3.34 9.42
N ILE A 85 2.12 -3.84 8.21
CA ILE A 85 0.75 -3.93 7.71
C ILE A 85 -0.12 -4.82 8.62
N GLY A 86 0.41 -5.98 9.04
CA GLY A 86 -0.28 -6.89 9.95
C GLY A 86 -0.55 -6.29 11.33
N GLU A 87 0.43 -5.55 11.89
CA GLU A 87 0.25 -4.83 13.15
C GLU A 87 -0.79 -3.71 13.03
N ALA A 88 -0.77 -2.96 11.93
CA ALA A 88 -1.79 -1.97 11.63
C ALA A 88 -3.19 -2.63 11.60
N ARG A 89 -3.34 -3.74 10.87
CA ARG A 89 -4.61 -4.50 10.80
C ARG A 89 -5.08 -4.96 12.18
N GLN A 90 -4.19 -5.49 13.01
CA GLN A 90 -4.55 -5.95 14.36
C GLN A 90 -5.09 -4.83 15.25
N ARG A 91 -4.57 -3.60 15.09
CA ARG A 91 -5.01 -2.43 15.87
C ARG A 91 -6.26 -1.77 15.28
N LEU A 92 -6.38 -1.73 13.96
CA LEU A 92 -7.42 -0.96 13.27
C LEU A 92 -8.72 -1.74 13.05
N ASN A 93 -8.66 -3.06 12.80
CA ASN A 93 -9.88 -3.86 12.59
C ASN A 93 -10.85 -3.84 13.80
N PRO A 94 -10.40 -3.90 15.08
CA PRO A 94 -11.30 -3.74 16.22
C PRO A 94 -12.02 -2.39 16.29
N MET A 95 -11.48 -1.36 15.63
CA MET A 95 -12.09 -0.03 15.51
C MET A 95 -13.07 0.07 14.32
N GLY A 96 -13.25 -1.00 13.55
CA GLY A 96 -14.06 -1.00 12.34
C GLY A 96 -13.35 -0.43 11.10
N CYS A 97 -12.05 -0.14 11.20
CA CYS A 97 -11.23 0.37 10.10
C CYS A 97 -10.55 -0.78 9.35
N ILE A 98 -10.42 -0.66 8.02
CA ILE A 98 -9.72 -1.64 7.19
C ILE A 98 -8.30 -1.20 6.88
N VAL A 99 -7.45 -2.16 6.53
CA VAL A 99 -6.10 -1.95 6.06
C VAL A 99 -5.95 -2.55 4.67
N THR A 100 -5.61 -1.72 3.70
CA THR A 100 -5.31 -2.15 2.34
C THR A 100 -3.84 -1.91 2.01
N ALA A 101 -3.34 -2.54 0.97
CA ALA A 101 -1.98 -2.36 0.50
C ALA A 101 -1.93 -2.33 -1.03
N ALA A 102 -1.24 -1.32 -1.59
CA ALA A 102 -0.94 -1.24 -3.00
C ALA A 102 0.28 -2.12 -3.34
N LEU A 103 0.16 -2.95 -4.36
CA LEU A 103 1.17 -3.92 -4.78
C LEU A 103 1.67 -3.64 -6.19
N ALA A 104 2.99 -3.64 -6.37
CA ALA A 104 3.60 -3.61 -7.69
C ALA A 104 3.18 -4.81 -8.54
N PRO A 105 2.98 -4.66 -9.86
CA PRO A 105 2.42 -5.70 -10.72
C PRO A 105 3.44 -6.80 -11.04
N LYS A 106 3.49 -7.85 -10.23
CA LYS A 106 4.39 -9.01 -10.39
C LYS A 106 3.76 -10.12 -11.19
N THR A 107 4.60 -10.91 -11.85
CA THR A 107 4.24 -12.14 -12.57
C THR A 107 4.99 -13.37 -12.05
N SER A 108 5.88 -13.19 -11.06
CA SER A 108 6.58 -14.25 -10.34
C SER A 108 7.10 -13.76 -9.00
N ALA A 109 7.39 -14.69 -8.08
CA ALA A 109 7.98 -14.38 -6.78
C ALA A 109 9.34 -13.67 -6.91
N ASP A 110 10.17 -14.13 -7.83
CA ASP A 110 11.55 -13.68 -8.04
C ASP A 110 11.67 -12.55 -9.08
N GLN A 111 10.59 -11.85 -9.41
CA GLN A 111 10.65 -10.77 -10.38
C GLN A 111 11.67 -9.71 -9.94
N PRO A 112 12.73 -9.44 -10.76
CA PRO A 112 13.80 -8.55 -10.39
C PRO A 112 13.36 -7.08 -10.51
N GLY A 113 13.96 -6.23 -9.68
CA GLY A 113 13.76 -4.78 -9.67
C GLY A 113 13.27 -4.28 -8.32
N LEU A 114 13.76 -3.10 -7.94
CA LEU A 114 13.50 -2.50 -6.63
C LEU A 114 12.00 -2.26 -6.37
N LEU A 115 11.23 -1.96 -7.41
CA LEU A 115 9.78 -1.81 -7.31
C LEU A 115 9.08 -3.12 -6.87
N TYR A 116 9.63 -4.28 -7.25
CA TYR A 116 8.97 -5.58 -7.11
C TYR A 116 9.43 -6.39 -5.91
N GLN A 117 10.73 -6.35 -5.61
CA GLN A 117 11.37 -7.29 -4.68
C GLN A 117 10.97 -7.07 -3.21
N GLY A 118 10.56 -5.84 -2.86
CA GLY A 118 10.03 -5.52 -1.53
C GLY A 118 8.57 -5.93 -1.33
N HIS A 119 7.84 -6.26 -2.41
CA HIS A 119 6.43 -6.67 -2.36
C HIS A 119 6.31 -8.19 -2.39
N ASP A 120 6.20 -8.79 -1.23
CA ASP A 120 5.91 -10.21 -1.06
C ASP A 120 4.39 -10.41 -1.04
N TYR A 121 3.83 -10.96 -2.12
CA TYR A 121 2.38 -11.10 -2.30
C TYR A 121 1.75 -12.00 -1.24
N GLU A 122 2.42 -13.11 -0.88
CA GLU A 122 1.91 -14.03 0.13
C GLU A 122 1.87 -13.38 1.51
N LEU A 123 2.96 -12.73 1.92
CA LEU A 123 3.06 -12.10 3.23
C LEU A 123 2.11 -10.91 3.36
N ILE A 124 2.08 -10.03 2.35
CA ILE A 124 1.22 -8.84 2.37
C ILE A 124 -0.25 -9.25 2.23
N GLY A 125 -0.57 -10.23 1.38
CA GLY A 125 -1.92 -10.74 1.23
C GLY A 125 -2.50 -11.33 2.51
N LYS A 126 -1.66 -11.96 3.35
CA LYS A 126 -2.07 -12.43 4.69
C LYS A 126 -2.19 -11.30 5.71
N ALA A 127 -1.42 -10.24 5.54
CA ALA A 127 -1.34 -9.12 6.48
C ALA A 127 -2.47 -8.09 6.27
N ALA A 128 -2.80 -7.73 5.04
CA ALA A 128 -3.82 -6.75 4.69
C ALA A 128 -5.25 -7.34 4.73
N ASN A 129 -6.27 -6.47 4.71
CA ASN A 129 -7.66 -6.89 4.45
C ASN A 129 -7.92 -7.04 2.95
N LEU A 130 -7.34 -6.15 2.14
CA LEU A 130 -7.46 -6.17 0.67
C LEU A 130 -6.13 -5.72 0.06
N CYS A 131 -5.85 -6.20 -1.15
CA CYS A 131 -4.70 -5.76 -1.93
C CYS A 131 -5.16 -5.10 -3.24
N LEU A 132 -4.65 -3.91 -3.53
CA LEU A 132 -4.76 -3.24 -4.81
C LEU A 132 -3.53 -3.58 -5.66
N ILE A 133 -3.68 -4.37 -6.71
CA ILE A 133 -2.57 -4.64 -7.62
C ILE A 133 -2.53 -3.54 -8.68
N MET A 134 -1.44 -2.75 -8.71
CA MET A 134 -1.24 -1.61 -9.61
C MET A 134 -0.91 -2.06 -11.05
N SER A 135 -1.80 -2.85 -11.65
CA SER A 135 -1.62 -3.42 -12.99
C SER A 135 -2.00 -2.43 -14.10
N TYR A 136 -1.44 -1.22 -14.04
CA TYR A 136 -1.67 -0.10 -14.96
C TYR A 136 -0.35 0.65 -15.22
N GLU A 137 -0.39 1.71 -16.03
CA GLU A 137 0.77 2.54 -16.42
C GLU A 137 1.86 1.74 -17.16
N TRP A 138 1.47 0.79 -18.01
CA TRP A 138 2.39 -0.05 -18.76
C TRP A 138 3.14 0.70 -19.86
N GLY A 139 2.66 1.85 -20.28
CA GLY A 139 3.37 2.73 -21.20
C GLY A 139 4.52 3.46 -20.50
N TYR A 140 5.69 3.44 -21.11
CA TYR A 140 6.86 4.14 -20.61
C TYR A 140 7.24 5.28 -21.55
N THR A 141 7.62 6.45 -21.01
CA THR A 141 7.88 7.68 -21.77
C THR A 141 8.90 7.50 -22.91
N TYR A 142 9.89 6.65 -22.72
CA TYR A 142 10.96 6.37 -23.70
C TYR A 142 10.77 5.01 -24.41
N GLY A 143 9.62 4.36 -24.21
CA GLY A 143 9.26 3.10 -24.85
C GLY A 143 8.24 3.28 -25.98
N PRO A 144 7.83 2.19 -26.64
CA PRO A 144 6.75 2.25 -27.61
C PRO A 144 5.43 2.60 -26.93
N PRO A 145 4.50 3.27 -27.63
CA PRO A 145 3.15 3.51 -27.10
C PRO A 145 2.45 2.20 -26.73
N MET A 146 1.88 2.16 -25.54
CA MET A 146 1.13 1.00 -25.02
C MET A 146 -0.21 1.45 -24.44
N ALA A 147 -1.16 0.51 -24.33
CA ALA A 147 -2.35 0.74 -23.52
C ALA A 147 -1.93 0.90 -22.05
N VAL A 148 -2.63 1.73 -21.29
CA VAL A 148 -2.39 1.93 -19.86
C VAL A 148 -2.43 0.61 -19.10
N ALA A 149 -3.39 -0.27 -19.43
CA ALA A 149 -3.55 -1.59 -18.81
C ALA A 149 -3.80 -2.66 -19.92
N PRO A 150 -2.73 -3.12 -20.61
CA PRO A 150 -2.87 -4.14 -21.67
C PRO A 150 -3.41 -5.45 -21.09
N LEU A 151 -4.49 -5.96 -21.65
CA LEU A 151 -5.22 -7.13 -21.14
C LEU A 151 -4.32 -8.35 -20.88
N ASN A 152 -3.37 -8.62 -21.78
CA ASN A 152 -2.45 -9.74 -21.67
C ASN A 152 -1.45 -9.59 -20.52
N ALA A 153 -1.04 -8.35 -20.21
CA ALA A 153 -0.17 -8.06 -19.08
C ALA A 153 -0.93 -8.14 -17.75
N VAL A 154 -2.10 -7.47 -17.70
CA VAL A 154 -3.01 -7.52 -16.53
C VAL A 154 -3.37 -8.96 -16.17
N ARG A 155 -3.73 -9.78 -17.17
CA ARG A 155 -4.07 -11.20 -16.97
C ARG A 155 -2.93 -11.96 -16.26
N ARG A 156 -1.69 -11.86 -16.73
CA ARG A 156 -0.53 -12.56 -16.12
C ARG A 156 -0.30 -12.12 -14.67
N VAL A 157 -0.47 -10.83 -14.39
CA VAL A 157 -0.33 -10.30 -13.02
C VAL A 157 -1.41 -10.85 -12.11
N ILE A 158 -2.66 -10.87 -12.56
CA ILE A 158 -3.79 -11.41 -11.78
C ILE A 158 -3.62 -12.92 -11.59
N GLU A 159 -3.26 -13.67 -12.64
CA GLU A 159 -3.02 -15.11 -12.54
C GLU A 159 -1.95 -15.44 -11.49
N TYR A 160 -0.85 -14.68 -11.46
CA TYR A 160 0.15 -14.81 -10.41
C TYR A 160 -0.39 -14.40 -9.03
N GLY A 161 -1.07 -13.26 -8.94
CA GLY A 161 -1.67 -12.79 -7.68
C GLY A 161 -2.60 -13.82 -7.04
N LEU A 162 -3.40 -14.52 -7.85
CA LEU A 162 -4.31 -15.57 -7.38
C LEU A 162 -3.60 -16.82 -6.83
N THR A 163 -2.31 -17.03 -7.14
CA THR A 163 -1.53 -18.13 -6.55
C THR A 163 -0.93 -17.79 -5.19
N GLU A 164 -0.76 -16.50 -4.89
CA GLU A 164 -0.02 -16.04 -3.70
C GLU A 164 -0.93 -15.39 -2.66
N ILE A 165 -1.88 -14.54 -3.11
CA ILE A 165 -2.77 -13.79 -2.22
C ILE A 165 -3.93 -14.71 -1.81
N PRO A 166 -4.15 -14.95 -0.51
CA PRO A 166 -5.25 -15.78 -0.05
C PRO A 166 -6.60 -15.21 -0.52
N PRO A 167 -7.53 -16.05 -0.97
CA PRO A 167 -8.92 -15.62 -1.13
C PRO A 167 -9.52 -15.30 0.23
N GLU A 168 -10.42 -14.32 0.29
CA GLU A 168 -11.21 -14.06 1.50
C GLU A 168 -12.15 -15.22 1.84
#